data_32b0177a0de8826ddb7dcadf15acaece
#
_entry.id   32b0177a0de8826ddb7dcadf15acaece
#
_cell.length_a   1.000
_cell.length_b   1.000
_cell.length_c   1.000
_cell.angle_alpha   90.00
_cell.angle_beta   90.00
_cell.angle_gamma   90.00
#
_symmetry.space_group_name_H-M   'P 1'
#
loop_
_entity.id
_entity.type
_entity.pdbx_description
1 polymer ?
#
loop_
_entity_poly.entity_id
_entity_poly.type
_entity_poly.pdbx_seq_one_letter_code
_entity_poly.pdbx_strand_id
1 'polypeptide(L)'
;RFEPALPRLCVTARQSAFEPVEQGAPQSEVRNVALAPPAAAASRVEVLGIERVRNDRPELADAKVVVAGGRALGAQFFDLLGPLADELGAALGATRAACDGDHAPGDFQIGQTGKIVAPDL
;
A
#
# COMPACT_ATOMS: atom_id res chain seq x y z
N ARG A 1 20.22 19.76 11.15
CA ARG A 1 19.23 20.85 11.06
C ARG A 1 19.10 21.15 9.57
N PHE A 2 17.91 20.96 9.04
CA PHE A 2 17.60 21.24 7.63
C PHE A 2 16.96 22.62 7.56
N GLU A 3 17.54 23.53 6.80
CA GLU A 3 16.93 24.82 6.50
C GLU A 3 16.41 24.75 5.06
N PRO A 4 15.11 24.83 4.84
CA PRO A 4 14.57 24.79 3.48
C PRO A 4 14.91 26.10 2.76
N ALA A 5 15.48 25.97 1.57
CA ALA A 5 15.74 27.10 0.67
C ALA A 5 14.45 27.67 0.04
N LEU A 6 13.31 27.02 0.24
CA LEU A 6 12.02 27.39 -0.33
C LEU A 6 11.01 27.74 0.78
N PRO A 7 10.07 28.67 0.54
CA PRO A 7 9.07 29.07 1.51
C PRO A 7 8.05 27.97 1.87
N ARG A 8 8.07 26.85 1.15
CA ARG A 8 7.21 25.69 1.39
C ARG A 8 8.02 24.42 1.29
N LEU A 9 7.85 23.53 2.27
CA LEU A 9 8.45 22.19 2.31
C LEU A 9 7.34 21.16 2.14
N CYS A 10 7.45 20.32 1.11
CA CYS A 10 6.61 19.14 0.95
C CYS A 10 7.42 17.91 1.33
N VAL A 11 6.89 17.11 2.25
CA VAL A 11 7.56 15.91 2.75
C VAL A 11 6.62 14.72 2.59
N THR A 12 7.16 13.62 2.11
CA THR A 12 6.48 12.32 2.14
C THR A 12 7.23 11.38 3.09
N ALA A 13 6.49 10.66 3.92
CA ALA A 13 7.05 9.68 4.83
C ALA A 13 6.50 8.29 4.48
N ARG A 14 7.39 7.30 4.47
CA ARG A 14 7.00 5.89 4.33
C ARG A 14 6.63 5.35 5.70
N GLN A 15 5.46 4.78 5.85
CA GLN A 15 5.00 4.19 7.11
C GLN A 15 5.95 3.10 7.61
N SER A 16 6.41 2.21 6.70
CA SER A 16 7.32 1.10 7.03
C SER A 16 8.75 1.53 7.39
N ALA A 17 9.10 2.81 7.29
CA ALA A 17 10.43 3.33 7.65
C ALA A 17 10.51 3.78 9.11
N PHE A 18 9.41 3.75 9.84
CA PHE A 18 9.33 4.19 11.22
C PHE A 18 8.63 3.12 12.06
N GLU A 19 9.14 2.90 13.25
CA GLU A 19 8.44 2.06 14.22
C GLU A 19 7.18 2.77 14.73
N PRO A 20 6.10 2.03 14.99
CA PRO A 20 4.90 2.59 15.59
C PRO A 20 5.23 3.22 16.95
N VAL A 21 4.73 4.41 17.18
CA VAL A 21 4.84 5.06 18.49
C VAL A 21 3.85 4.39 19.45
N GLU A 22 4.30 4.09 20.66
CA GLU A 22 3.41 3.60 21.71
C GLU A 22 2.31 4.62 21.99
N GLN A 23 1.07 4.12 22.10
CA GLN A 23 -0.07 4.97 22.45
C GLN A 23 0.09 5.48 23.87
N GLY A 24 0.46 6.74 23.99
CA GLY A 24 0.46 7.46 25.27
C GLY A 24 -0.84 8.22 25.52
N ALA A 25 -0.97 8.80 26.71
CA ALA A 25 -2.07 9.72 26.97
C ALA A 25 -2.00 10.92 26.01
N PRO A 26 -3.11 11.35 25.41
CA PRO A 26 -3.13 12.47 24.49
C PRO A 26 -2.68 13.75 25.21
N GLN A 27 -1.56 14.31 24.77
CA GLN A 27 -1.00 15.55 25.32
C GLN A 27 -1.12 16.73 24.36
N SER A 28 -1.69 16.50 23.17
CA SER A 28 -1.80 17.52 22.14
C SER A 28 -3.25 17.94 21.91
N GLU A 29 -3.44 19.23 21.76
CA GLU A 29 -4.75 19.78 21.35
C GLU A 29 -5.07 19.39 19.92
N VAL A 30 -6.25 18.80 19.71
CA VAL A 30 -6.77 18.49 18.38
C VAL A 30 -7.60 19.67 17.89
N ARG A 31 -7.18 20.34 16.83
CA ARG A 31 -7.93 21.40 16.18
C ARG A 31 -8.63 20.88 14.93
N ASN A 32 -9.93 20.99 14.93
CA ASN A 32 -10.71 20.78 13.71
C ASN A 32 -10.74 22.07 12.89
N VAL A 33 -10.13 22.03 11.71
CA VAL A 33 -10.13 23.15 10.76
C VAL A 33 -11.12 22.85 9.64
N ALA A 34 -12.19 23.66 9.56
CA ALA A 34 -13.09 23.58 8.43
C ALA A 34 -12.41 24.23 7.21
N LEU A 35 -12.14 23.42 6.20
CA LEU A 35 -11.66 23.93 4.92
C LEU A 35 -12.85 24.29 4.04
N ALA A 36 -12.86 25.50 3.50
CA ALA A 36 -13.81 25.83 2.47
C ALA A 36 -13.58 24.94 1.25
N PRO A 37 -14.63 24.31 0.68
CA PRO A 37 -14.46 23.54 -0.54
C PRO A 37 -13.87 24.44 -1.63
N PRO A 38 -12.95 23.92 -2.47
CA PRO A 38 -12.45 24.68 -3.60
C PRO A 38 -13.63 25.11 -4.47
N ALA A 39 -13.60 26.35 -4.94
CA ALA A 39 -14.62 26.85 -5.86
C ALA A 39 -14.79 25.82 -7.01
N ALA A 40 -16.03 25.46 -7.35
CA ALA A 40 -16.35 24.45 -8.36
C ALA A 40 -15.64 24.70 -9.71
N ALA A 41 -15.30 25.97 -10.02
CA ALA A 41 -14.54 26.35 -11.18
C ALA A 41 -13.04 26.01 -11.10
N ALA A 42 -12.50 25.67 -9.92
CA ALA A 42 -11.08 25.34 -9.75
C ALA A 42 -10.77 23.85 -9.97
N SER A 43 -11.76 22.97 -9.90
CA SER A 43 -11.60 21.56 -10.18
C SER A 43 -11.85 21.27 -11.65
N ARG A 44 -10.78 20.87 -12.35
CA ARG A 44 -10.87 20.37 -13.74
C ARG A 44 -11.07 18.85 -13.80
N VAL A 45 -11.23 18.21 -12.64
CA VAL A 45 -11.36 16.78 -12.49
C VAL A 45 -12.63 16.47 -11.72
N GLU A 46 -13.48 15.65 -12.30
CA GLU A 46 -14.67 15.10 -11.69
C GLU A 46 -14.44 13.61 -11.42
N VAL A 47 -14.68 13.17 -10.18
CA VAL A 47 -14.64 11.75 -9.83
C VAL A 47 -16.01 11.16 -10.15
N LEU A 48 -16.09 10.38 -11.24
CA LEU A 48 -17.33 9.76 -11.69
C LEU A 48 -17.72 8.54 -10.87
N GLY A 49 -16.77 7.87 -10.24
CA GLY A 49 -17.00 6.71 -9.42
C GLY A 49 -15.70 6.12 -8.86
N ILE A 50 -15.83 5.27 -7.87
CA ILE A 50 -14.75 4.49 -7.30
C ILE A 50 -15.19 3.03 -7.33
N GLU A 51 -14.59 2.22 -8.18
CA GLU A 51 -14.75 0.77 -8.14
C GLU A 51 -13.75 0.19 -7.14
N ARG A 52 -14.26 -0.47 -6.11
CA ARG A 52 -13.46 -1.23 -5.17
C ARG A 52 -13.56 -2.70 -5.52
N VAL A 53 -12.49 -3.29 -5.98
CA VAL A 53 -12.38 -4.74 -6.09
C VAL A 53 -12.33 -5.29 -4.67
N ARG A 54 -13.34 -6.08 -4.27
CA ARG A 54 -13.29 -6.82 -3.01
C ARG A 54 -12.31 -7.99 -3.21
N ASN A 55 -11.19 -7.92 -2.53
CA ASN A 55 -10.35 -9.08 -2.33
C ASN A 55 -10.74 -9.72 -1.01
N ASP A 56 -10.91 -11.05 -1.01
CA ASP A 56 -11.16 -11.82 0.22
C ASP A 56 -9.87 -11.91 1.07
N ARG A 57 -8.72 -11.57 0.51
CA ARG A 57 -7.41 -11.53 1.18
C ARG A 57 -7.05 -10.12 1.63
N PRO A 58 -6.22 -10.01 2.68
CA PRO A 58 -5.69 -8.71 3.13
C PRO A 58 -4.96 -7.96 2.02
N GLU A 59 -5.00 -6.64 2.08
CA GLU A 59 -4.18 -5.81 1.20
C GLU A 59 -2.69 -5.93 1.57
N LEU A 60 -1.82 -6.00 0.55
CA LEU A 60 -0.38 -6.18 0.72
C LEU A 60 0.27 -5.16 1.66
N ALA A 61 -0.20 -3.92 1.64
CA ALA A 61 0.38 -2.85 2.44
C ALA A 61 0.11 -3.00 3.95
N ASP A 62 -0.99 -3.68 4.29
CA ASP A 62 -1.50 -3.79 5.67
C ASP A 62 -1.41 -5.23 6.21
N ALA A 63 -0.98 -6.19 5.37
CA ALA A 63 -0.94 -7.59 5.71
C ALA A 63 0.16 -7.91 6.71
N LYS A 64 -0.19 -8.63 7.77
CA LYS A 64 0.75 -9.16 8.76
C LYS A 64 1.50 -10.39 8.25
N VAL A 65 0.88 -11.13 7.36
CA VAL A 65 1.46 -12.32 6.72
C VAL A 65 1.41 -12.14 5.22
N VAL A 66 2.52 -12.38 4.54
CA VAL A 66 2.63 -12.26 3.08
C VAL A 66 3.26 -13.52 2.51
N VAL A 67 2.57 -14.14 1.57
CA VAL A 67 3.11 -15.24 0.75
C VAL A 67 3.47 -14.67 -0.62
N ALA A 68 4.73 -14.76 -1.00
CA ALA A 68 5.20 -14.17 -2.25
C ALA A 68 5.87 -15.19 -3.17
N GLY A 69 5.64 -15.02 -4.47
CA GLY A 69 6.19 -15.89 -5.50
C GLY A 69 6.99 -15.16 -6.57
N GLY A 70 7.89 -15.89 -7.19
CA GLY A 70 8.70 -15.42 -8.28
C GLY A 70 8.30 -16.01 -9.64
N ARG A 71 8.99 -15.57 -10.70
CA ARG A 71 8.76 -16.00 -12.09
C ARG A 71 8.84 -17.51 -12.30
N ALA A 72 9.64 -18.22 -11.47
CA ALA A 72 9.83 -19.67 -11.62
C ALA A 72 8.53 -20.48 -11.43
N LEU A 73 7.52 -19.94 -10.78
CA LEU A 73 6.23 -20.59 -10.61
C LEU A 73 5.40 -20.61 -11.91
N GLY A 74 5.64 -19.68 -12.82
CA GLY A 74 4.94 -19.61 -14.09
C GLY A 74 3.42 -19.59 -13.93
N ALA A 75 2.73 -20.36 -14.75
CA ALA A 75 1.27 -20.50 -14.71
C ALA A 75 0.72 -21.09 -13.41
N GLN A 76 1.54 -21.77 -12.62
CA GLN A 76 1.14 -22.39 -11.34
C GLN A 76 1.16 -21.42 -10.17
N PHE A 77 1.41 -20.13 -10.42
CA PHE A 77 1.56 -19.10 -9.37
C PHE A 77 0.37 -19.11 -8.40
N PHE A 78 -0.84 -19.01 -8.90
CA PHE A 78 -2.04 -18.96 -8.07
C PHE A 78 -2.44 -20.32 -7.52
N ASP A 79 -2.24 -21.40 -8.28
CA ASP A 79 -2.59 -22.76 -7.86
C ASP A 79 -1.75 -23.24 -6.67
N LEU A 80 -0.48 -22.82 -6.61
CA LEU A 80 0.42 -23.18 -5.52
C LEU A 80 0.33 -22.22 -4.33
N LEU A 81 0.31 -20.90 -4.58
CA LEU A 81 0.36 -19.91 -3.51
C LEU A 81 -1.01 -19.56 -2.95
N GLY A 82 -2.06 -19.67 -3.76
CA GLY A 82 -3.42 -19.32 -3.35
C GLY A 82 -3.87 -20.10 -2.11
N PRO A 83 -3.90 -21.44 -2.15
CA PRO A 83 -4.32 -22.25 -1.00
C PRO A 83 -3.48 -21.99 0.26
N LEU A 84 -2.17 -21.79 0.10
CA LEU A 84 -1.28 -21.48 1.22
C LEU A 84 -1.61 -20.12 1.84
N ALA A 85 -1.84 -19.10 1.00
CA ALA A 85 -2.21 -17.77 1.47
C ALA A 85 -3.58 -17.77 2.16
N ASP A 86 -4.54 -18.55 1.66
CA ASP A 86 -5.88 -18.68 2.25
C ASP A 86 -5.81 -19.34 3.63
N GLU A 87 -5.03 -20.40 3.78
CA GLU A 87 -4.84 -21.08 5.06
C GLU A 87 -4.16 -20.20 6.11
N LEU A 88 -3.24 -19.34 5.68
CA LEU A 88 -2.52 -18.43 6.57
C LEU A 88 -3.25 -17.09 6.78
N GLY A 89 -4.35 -16.84 6.08
CA GLY A 89 -4.98 -15.52 6.05
C GLY A 89 -4.03 -14.42 5.51
N ALA A 90 -3.15 -14.80 4.59
CA ALA A 90 -2.06 -13.97 4.09
C ALA A 90 -2.45 -13.18 2.84
N ALA A 91 -1.75 -12.06 2.61
CA ALA A 91 -1.75 -11.42 1.31
C ALA A 91 -0.84 -12.18 0.33
N LEU A 92 -1.20 -12.14 -0.96
CA LEU A 92 -0.35 -12.64 -2.04
C LEU A 92 0.51 -11.53 -2.59
N GLY A 93 1.80 -11.84 -2.76
CA GLY A 93 2.77 -10.96 -3.36
C GLY A 93 3.53 -11.60 -4.52
N ALA A 94 4.03 -10.78 -5.41
CA ALA A 94 4.77 -11.21 -6.58
C ALA A 94 6.05 -10.40 -6.78
N THR A 95 7.09 -11.05 -7.28
CA THR A 95 8.26 -10.33 -7.76
C THR A 95 7.93 -9.59 -9.06
N ARG A 96 8.65 -8.50 -9.34
CA ARG A 96 8.53 -7.80 -10.62
C ARG A 96 8.62 -8.74 -11.81
N ALA A 97 9.56 -9.68 -11.78
CA ALA A 97 9.75 -10.64 -12.87
C ALA A 97 8.56 -11.60 -13.07
N ALA A 98 7.75 -11.85 -12.05
CA ALA A 98 6.52 -12.60 -12.18
C ALA A 98 5.40 -11.76 -12.82
N CYS A 99 5.33 -10.47 -12.45
CA CYS A 99 4.37 -9.54 -13.05
C CYS A 99 4.72 -9.22 -14.50
N ASP A 100 6.00 -8.95 -14.81
CA ASP A 100 6.46 -8.70 -16.17
C ASP A 100 6.27 -9.93 -17.11
N GLY A 101 6.17 -11.13 -16.52
CA GLY A 101 5.90 -12.38 -17.24
C GLY A 101 4.42 -12.78 -17.28
N ASP A 102 3.50 -11.89 -16.92
CA ASP A 102 2.04 -12.12 -16.87
C ASP A 102 1.62 -13.30 -15.99
N HIS A 103 2.45 -13.69 -14.99
CA HIS A 103 2.11 -14.74 -14.03
C HIS A 103 1.32 -14.23 -12.82
N ALA A 104 1.41 -12.93 -12.57
CA ALA A 104 0.62 -12.24 -11.54
C ALA A 104 0.31 -10.80 -11.99
N PRO A 105 -0.88 -10.27 -11.64
CA PRO A 105 -1.20 -8.87 -11.90
C PRO A 105 -0.22 -7.90 -11.23
N GLY A 106 -0.02 -6.72 -11.81
CA GLY A 106 0.88 -5.70 -11.26
C GLY A 106 0.55 -5.26 -9.85
N ASP A 107 -0.71 -5.36 -9.43
CA ASP A 107 -1.16 -5.02 -8.07
C ASP A 107 -0.59 -5.93 -6.98
N PHE A 108 -0.10 -7.11 -7.35
CA PHE A 108 0.59 -8.05 -6.46
C PHE A 108 2.08 -7.76 -6.34
N GLN A 109 2.63 -6.82 -7.15
CA GLN A 109 4.05 -6.58 -7.15
C GLN A 109 4.54 -5.97 -5.82
N ILE A 110 5.56 -6.61 -5.23
CA ILE A 110 6.28 -6.15 -4.05
C ILE A 110 7.64 -5.56 -4.46
N GLY A 111 8.08 -4.55 -3.72
CA GLY A 111 9.42 -3.99 -3.82
C GLY A 111 9.45 -2.52 -4.20
N GLN A 112 10.61 -2.04 -4.66
CA GLN A 112 10.87 -0.62 -4.90
C GLN A 112 9.88 0.01 -5.93
N THR A 113 9.48 -0.76 -6.94
CA THR A 113 8.56 -0.32 -8.00
C THR A 113 7.15 -0.86 -7.81
N GLY A 114 6.91 -1.58 -6.71
CA GLY A 114 5.62 -2.16 -6.32
C GLY A 114 5.17 -1.65 -4.96
N LYS A 115 4.32 -2.45 -4.30
CA LYS A 115 3.87 -2.16 -2.94
C LYS A 115 4.98 -2.44 -1.93
N ILE A 116 5.14 -1.55 -0.97
CA ILE A 116 6.05 -1.74 0.16
C ILE A 116 5.30 -2.49 1.23
N VAL A 117 5.88 -3.57 1.71
CA VAL A 117 5.31 -4.43 2.75
C VAL A 117 6.22 -4.47 3.97
N ALA A 118 5.64 -4.65 5.14
CA ALA A 118 6.35 -4.84 6.41
C ALA A 118 5.60 -5.89 7.24
N PRO A 119 5.54 -7.15 6.78
CA PRO A 119 4.84 -8.20 7.48
C PRO A 119 5.61 -8.69 8.72
N ASP A 120 4.90 -9.37 9.61
CA ASP A 120 5.49 -10.11 10.73
C ASP A 120 6.06 -11.46 10.25
N LEU A 121 5.51 -12.03 9.17
CA LEU A 121 5.89 -13.28 8.51
C LEU A 121 5.71 -13.19 6.99
#